data_d5db1ba5314adb4756279e3a6a9697b9
#
_entry.id   d5db1ba5314adb4756279e3a6a9697b9
#
_cell.length_a   1.000
_cell.length_b   1.000
_cell.length_c   1.000
_cell.angle_alpha   90.00
_cell.angle_beta   90.00
_cell.angle_gamma   90.00
#
_symmetry.space_group_name_H-M   'P 1'
#
loop_
_entity.id
_entity.type
_entity.pdbx_description
1 polymer ?
#
loop_
_entity_poly.entity_id
_entity_poly.type
_entity_poly.pdbx_seq_one_letter_code
_entity_poly.pdbx_strand_id
1 'polypeptide(L)'
;PEFISCRYNPGGEFKTDGSPNVMDTPKDAKYGFTHDQLIEGYRILKEKGAKKFGMHAFLASNTLTNDYYPTLAGILFRTAVEIKEKTGVELSFINLSGGVGIPYRPDQPANDIAVIGEKVHEKFDEILVPAGLGNIKLFTELGRFMLAPNGMLIAKAIREKHIYKEYIGLDAC
;
A
#
# COMPACT_ATOMS: atom_id res chain seq x y z
N PRO A 1 20.47 -8.11 -11.16
CA PRO A 1 19.81 -8.74 -10.01
C PRO A 1 18.85 -9.83 -10.47
N GLU A 2 18.77 -10.91 -9.71
CA GLU A 2 17.90 -12.04 -10.04
C GLU A 2 16.43 -11.75 -9.76
N PHE A 3 16.17 -10.83 -8.83
CA PHE A 3 14.85 -10.47 -8.32
C PHE A 3 14.61 -8.97 -8.51
N ILE A 4 13.54 -8.59 -9.19
CA ILE A 4 13.19 -7.19 -9.44
C ILE A 4 11.72 -6.95 -9.12
N SER A 5 11.43 -5.91 -8.34
CA SER A 5 10.09 -5.44 -8.04
C SER A 5 9.87 -4.03 -8.57
N CYS A 6 8.74 -3.81 -9.20
CA CYS A 6 8.33 -2.48 -9.67
C CYS A 6 7.26 -1.88 -8.74
N ARG A 7 7.38 -0.58 -8.44
CA ARG A 7 6.34 0.15 -7.73
C ARG A 7 5.30 0.66 -8.73
N TYR A 8 4.05 0.29 -8.50
CA TYR A 8 2.91 0.71 -9.30
C TYR A 8 2.19 1.89 -8.66
N ASN A 9 1.78 2.84 -9.49
CA ASN A 9 0.89 3.93 -9.13
C ASN A 9 -0.38 3.81 -9.99
N PRO A 10 -1.52 3.39 -9.44
CA PRO A 10 -2.78 3.20 -10.18
C PRO A 10 -3.46 4.52 -10.57
N GLY A 11 -2.92 5.67 -10.19
CA GLY A 11 -3.49 6.97 -10.52
C GLY A 11 -4.87 7.18 -9.90
N GLY A 12 -5.82 7.65 -10.71
CA GLY A 12 -7.19 7.96 -10.29
C GLY A 12 -8.11 6.75 -10.05
N GLU A 13 -7.65 5.53 -10.32
CA GLU A 13 -8.44 4.30 -10.07
C GLU A 13 -8.59 3.99 -8.58
N PHE A 14 -7.63 4.46 -7.77
CA PHE A 14 -7.68 4.22 -6.34
C PHE A 14 -8.55 5.26 -5.63
N LYS A 15 -9.64 4.79 -5.02
CA LYS A 15 -10.52 5.59 -4.16
C LYS A 15 -10.79 4.81 -2.89
N THR A 16 -10.64 5.46 -1.74
CA THR A 16 -11.11 4.95 -0.44
C THR A 16 -12.07 5.97 0.17
N ASP A 17 -13.24 5.52 0.58
CA ASP A 17 -14.18 6.37 1.29
C ASP A 17 -13.70 6.60 2.72
N GLY A 18 -13.63 7.86 3.14
CA GLY A 18 -13.58 8.26 4.54
C GLY A 18 -12.22 8.36 5.22
N SER A 19 -11.09 8.15 4.54
CA SER A 19 -9.79 8.41 5.15
C SER A 19 -9.21 9.74 4.68
N PRO A 20 -8.70 10.59 5.59
CA PRO A 20 -7.92 11.73 5.16
C PRO A 20 -6.70 11.21 4.38
N ASN A 21 -6.56 11.65 3.14
CA ASN A 21 -5.37 11.36 2.34
C ASN A 21 -4.15 11.96 3.03
N VAL A 22 -3.37 11.13 3.68
CA VAL A 22 -2.08 11.54 4.27
C VAL A 22 -1.00 11.61 3.19
N MET A 23 -1.27 11.00 2.05
CA MET A 23 -0.50 11.18 0.82
C MET A 23 -1.37 11.88 -0.21
N ASP A 24 -0.73 12.69 -1.06
CA ASP A 24 -1.36 13.31 -2.23
C ASP A 24 -2.19 12.30 -2.99
N THR A 25 -3.18 12.77 -3.75
CA THR A 25 -3.91 11.89 -4.65
C THR A 25 -2.90 11.07 -5.45
N PRO A 26 -3.09 9.76 -5.64
CA PRO A 26 -2.12 8.93 -6.37
C PRO A 26 -1.71 9.52 -7.72
N LYS A 27 -2.63 10.26 -8.37
CA LYS A 27 -2.39 10.96 -9.63
C LYS A 27 -1.31 12.05 -9.50
N ASP A 28 -1.21 12.69 -8.36
CA ASP A 28 -0.27 13.81 -8.11
C ASP A 28 1.03 13.31 -7.45
N ALA A 29 1.10 12.03 -7.05
CA ALA A 29 2.27 11.46 -6.42
C ALA A 29 3.38 11.17 -7.46
N LYS A 30 4.62 11.55 -7.11
CA LYS A 30 5.80 11.34 -7.96
C LYS A 30 6.31 9.88 -8.01
N TYR A 31 5.71 8.98 -7.25
CA TYR A 31 6.23 7.63 -7.03
C TYR A 31 5.51 6.59 -7.89
N GLY A 32 6.29 5.64 -8.40
CA GLY A 32 5.79 4.47 -9.10
C GLY A 32 5.59 4.69 -10.60
N PHE A 33 5.47 3.59 -11.30
CA PHE A 33 5.14 3.56 -12.73
C PHE A 33 3.65 3.81 -12.94
N THR A 34 3.30 4.51 -14.00
CA THR A 34 1.94 4.48 -14.54
C THR A 34 1.63 3.09 -15.11
N HIS A 35 0.37 2.83 -15.43
CA HIS A 35 -0.05 1.53 -15.96
C HIS A 35 0.75 1.10 -17.20
N ASP A 36 0.82 1.96 -18.23
CA ASP A 36 1.53 1.64 -19.47
C ASP A 36 3.03 1.49 -19.26
N GLN A 37 3.62 2.35 -18.41
CA GLN A 37 5.04 2.26 -18.06
C GLN A 37 5.36 0.97 -17.31
N LEU A 38 4.43 0.48 -16.48
CA LEU A 38 4.60 -0.76 -15.73
C LEU A 38 4.66 -1.97 -16.67
N ILE A 39 3.72 -2.07 -17.61
CA ILE A 39 3.67 -3.14 -18.61
C ILE A 39 4.95 -3.14 -19.45
N GLU A 40 5.34 -1.97 -19.97
CA GLU A 40 6.58 -1.84 -20.76
C GLU A 40 7.83 -2.15 -19.91
N GLY A 41 7.85 -1.71 -18.66
CA GLY A 41 8.93 -2.00 -17.72
C GLY A 41 9.17 -3.49 -17.54
N TYR A 42 8.11 -4.28 -17.33
CA TYR A 42 8.25 -5.75 -17.21
C TYR A 42 8.69 -6.41 -18.51
N ARG A 43 8.26 -5.92 -19.67
CA ARG A 43 8.74 -6.41 -20.98
C ARG A 43 10.25 -6.21 -21.10
N ILE A 44 10.74 -5.00 -20.85
CA ILE A 44 12.15 -4.65 -20.90
C ILE A 44 12.95 -5.47 -19.88
N LEU A 45 12.47 -5.63 -18.66
CA LEU A 45 13.15 -6.40 -17.62
C LEU A 45 13.30 -7.88 -18.02
N LYS A 46 12.27 -8.47 -18.62
CA LYS A 46 12.29 -9.85 -19.13
C LYS A 46 13.31 -9.98 -20.26
N GLU A 47 13.33 -9.06 -21.23
CA GLU A 47 14.29 -9.04 -22.32
C GLU A 47 15.74 -8.90 -21.83
N LYS A 48 15.94 -8.14 -20.74
CA LYS A 48 17.26 -8.01 -20.08
C LYS A 48 17.65 -9.20 -19.20
N GLY A 49 16.83 -10.24 -19.17
CA GLY A 49 17.14 -11.51 -18.49
C GLY A 49 16.80 -11.55 -17.00
N ALA A 50 15.94 -10.66 -16.49
CA ALA A 50 15.37 -10.80 -15.16
C ALA A 50 14.52 -12.08 -15.09
N LYS A 51 14.58 -12.80 -13.96
CA LYS A 51 13.95 -14.12 -13.81
C LYS A 51 12.81 -14.16 -12.83
N LYS A 52 12.85 -13.31 -11.81
CA LYS A 52 11.84 -13.24 -10.75
C LYS A 52 11.32 -11.83 -10.61
N PHE A 53 10.03 -11.69 -10.60
CA PHE A 53 9.37 -10.40 -10.65
C PHE A 53 8.44 -10.23 -9.45
N GLY A 54 8.37 -9.02 -8.95
CA GLY A 54 7.42 -8.62 -7.94
C GLY A 54 6.80 -7.27 -8.26
N MET A 55 5.70 -6.97 -7.62
CA MET A 55 5.02 -5.67 -7.72
C MET A 55 4.64 -5.18 -6.34
N HIS A 56 4.66 -3.87 -6.12
CA HIS A 56 4.09 -3.26 -4.94
C HIS A 56 3.43 -1.92 -5.24
N ALA A 57 2.57 -1.47 -4.34
CA ALA A 57 2.05 -0.12 -4.33
C ALA A 57 1.88 0.36 -2.88
N PHE A 58 2.18 1.63 -2.64
CA PHE A 58 1.99 2.28 -1.35
C PHE A 58 1.24 3.59 -1.56
N LEU A 59 -0.03 3.63 -1.19
CA LEU A 59 -0.96 4.70 -1.59
C LEU A 59 -1.51 5.50 -0.42
N ALA A 60 -1.46 4.98 0.79
CA ALA A 60 -2.02 5.61 1.97
C ALA A 60 -1.22 5.30 3.24
N SER A 61 -1.45 6.10 4.27
CA SER A 61 -0.87 5.91 5.59
C SER A 61 -1.92 6.18 6.66
N ASN A 62 -1.96 5.34 7.69
CA ASN A 62 -2.90 5.43 8.80
C ASN A 62 -4.37 5.45 8.37
N THR A 63 -4.75 4.58 7.44
CA THR A 63 -6.17 4.42 7.07
C THR A 63 -6.93 3.72 8.19
N LEU A 64 -8.13 4.22 8.49
CA LEU A 64 -9.00 3.69 9.54
C LEU A 64 -10.22 2.99 8.94
N THR A 65 -10.02 2.24 7.86
CA THR A 65 -11.05 1.45 7.20
C THR A 65 -10.54 0.06 6.84
N ASN A 66 -11.39 -0.93 7.00
CA ASN A 66 -11.10 -2.32 6.61
C ASN A 66 -11.13 -2.53 5.08
N ASP A 67 -11.43 -1.50 4.29
CA ASP A 67 -11.59 -1.62 2.84
C ASP A 67 -10.36 -1.16 2.03
N TYR A 68 -9.38 -0.52 2.69
CA TYR A 68 -8.16 -0.05 2.03
C TYR A 68 -7.38 -1.19 1.35
N TYR A 69 -6.99 -2.22 2.11
CA TYR A 69 -6.23 -3.35 1.56
C TYR A 69 -7.02 -4.17 0.54
N PRO A 70 -8.27 -4.57 0.77
CA PRO A 70 -9.06 -5.26 -0.24
C PRO A 70 -9.19 -4.49 -1.55
N THR A 71 -9.37 -3.16 -1.49
CA THR A 71 -9.41 -2.30 -2.67
C THR A 71 -8.08 -2.30 -3.41
N LEU A 72 -6.98 -2.08 -2.69
CA LEU A 72 -5.63 -2.12 -3.25
C LEU A 72 -5.31 -3.49 -3.84
N ALA A 73 -5.60 -4.56 -3.11
CA ALA A 73 -5.40 -5.94 -3.56
C ALA A 73 -6.13 -6.21 -4.87
N GLY A 74 -7.40 -5.83 -4.97
CA GLY A 74 -8.19 -6.01 -6.20
C GLY A 74 -7.56 -5.30 -7.41
N ILE A 75 -7.01 -4.10 -7.23
CA ILE A 75 -6.29 -3.38 -8.30
C ILE A 75 -5.02 -4.14 -8.69
N LEU A 76 -4.17 -4.48 -7.71
CA LEU A 76 -2.89 -5.12 -7.97
C LEU A 76 -3.06 -6.53 -8.58
N PHE A 77 -4.08 -7.27 -8.14
CA PHE A 77 -4.33 -8.61 -8.67
C PHE A 77 -4.78 -8.58 -10.13
N ARG A 78 -5.70 -7.67 -10.50
CA ARG A 78 -6.07 -7.48 -11.92
C ARG A 78 -4.87 -7.03 -12.76
N THR A 79 -4.06 -6.11 -12.24
CA THR A 79 -2.84 -5.68 -12.92
C THR A 79 -1.85 -6.82 -13.11
N ALA A 80 -1.72 -7.74 -12.14
CA ALA A 80 -0.86 -8.93 -12.27
C ALA A 80 -1.33 -9.89 -13.37
N VAL A 81 -2.64 -10.09 -13.50
CA VAL A 81 -3.23 -10.86 -14.61
C VAL A 81 -2.90 -10.22 -15.95
N GLU A 82 -3.10 -8.92 -16.07
CA GLU A 82 -2.82 -8.18 -17.30
C GLU A 82 -1.33 -8.18 -17.68
N ILE A 83 -0.41 -8.06 -16.70
CA ILE A 83 1.03 -8.21 -16.91
C ILE A 83 1.33 -9.57 -17.55
N LYS A 84 0.76 -10.66 -17.00
CA LYS A 84 0.92 -12.00 -17.55
C LYS A 84 0.42 -12.09 -18.99
N GLU A 85 -0.78 -11.59 -19.26
CA GLU A 85 -1.39 -11.62 -20.58
C GLU A 85 -0.59 -10.83 -21.63
N LYS A 86 -0.15 -9.61 -21.29
CA LYS A 86 0.53 -8.71 -22.23
C LYS A 86 2.01 -8.97 -22.42
N THR A 87 2.69 -9.54 -21.40
CA THR A 87 4.15 -9.68 -21.39
C THR A 87 4.64 -11.11 -21.23
N GLY A 88 3.75 -12.03 -20.83
CA GLY A 88 4.12 -13.37 -20.41
C GLY A 88 5.01 -13.41 -19.17
N VAL A 89 4.99 -12.35 -18.34
CA VAL A 89 5.68 -12.29 -17.05
C VAL A 89 4.72 -12.73 -15.97
N GLU A 90 5.10 -13.73 -15.18
CA GLU A 90 4.40 -14.12 -13.97
C GLU A 90 5.09 -13.53 -12.75
N LEU A 91 4.32 -12.85 -11.92
CA LEU A 91 4.84 -12.29 -10.67
C LEU A 91 5.04 -13.40 -9.64
N SER A 92 6.14 -13.34 -8.92
CA SER A 92 6.42 -14.25 -7.80
C SER A 92 5.79 -13.77 -6.50
N PHE A 93 5.59 -12.45 -6.39
CA PHE A 93 4.95 -11.85 -5.23
C PHE A 93 4.27 -10.51 -5.55
N ILE A 94 3.31 -10.15 -4.71
CA ILE A 94 2.70 -8.83 -4.64
C ILE A 94 2.84 -8.34 -3.19
N ASN A 95 3.35 -7.12 -3.02
CA ASN A 95 3.46 -6.46 -1.73
C ASN A 95 2.41 -5.36 -1.62
N LEU A 96 1.48 -5.51 -0.69
CA LEU A 96 0.44 -4.53 -0.38
C LEU A 96 0.98 -3.35 0.44
N SER A 97 2.28 -3.38 0.78
CA SER A 97 2.98 -2.37 1.57
C SER A 97 2.35 -2.13 2.95
N GLY A 98 2.37 -0.89 3.42
CA GLY A 98 1.76 -0.47 4.67
C GLY A 98 0.43 0.26 4.44
N GLY A 99 0.05 1.05 5.42
CA GLY A 99 -1.10 1.94 5.32
C GLY A 99 -2.23 1.66 6.31
N VAL A 100 -2.39 0.43 6.78
CA VAL A 100 -3.35 0.09 7.85
C VAL A 100 -2.97 0.85 9.12
N GLY A 101 -3.91 1.65 9.60
CA GLY A 101 -3.73 2.55 10.71
C GLY A 101 -4.23 2.02 12.04
N ILE A 102 -3.99 2.83 13.06
CA ILE A 102 -4.51 2.67 14.41
C ILE A 102 -5.29 3.92 14.82
N PRO A 103 -6.29 3.82 15.68
CA PRO A 103 -6.92 5.00 16.26
C PRO A 103 -5.94 5.71 17.20
N TYR A 104 -5.85 7.03 17.07
CA TYR A 104 -5.12 7.91 18.00
C TYR A 104 -6.06 8.63 18.97
N ARG A 105 -7.36 8.55 18.76
CA ARG A 105 -8.39 9.12 19.61
C ARG A 105 -9.49 8.10 19.91
N PRO A 106 -10.14 8.20 21.05
CA PRO A 106 -11.19 7.24 21.46
C PRO A 106 -12.41 7.18 20.53
N ASP A 107 -12.66 8.25 19.78
CA ASP A 107 -13.76 8.36 18.82
C ASP A 107 -13.48 7.76 17.44
N GLN A 108 -12.25 7.35 17.18
CA GLN A 108 -11.85 6.77 15.91
C GLN A 108 -12.09 5.25 15.87
N PRO A 109 -12.56 4.71 14.73
CA PRO A 109 -12.72 3.27 14.58
C PRO A 109 -11.37 2.55 14.57
N ALA A 110 -11.34 1.34 15.11
CA ALA A 110 -10.20 0.45 14.98
C ALA A 110 -10.33 -0.43 13.73
N ASN A 111 -9.23 -0.72 13.08
CA ASN A 111 -9.18 -1.72 12.03
C ASN A 111 -9.23 -3.13 12.60
N ASP A 112 -9.95 -4.02 11.92
CA ASP A 112 -9.97 -5.45 12.19
C ASP A 112 -9.12 -6.16 11.13
N ILE A 113 -7.95 -6.65 11.55
CA ILE A 113 -7.00 -7.29 10.64
C ILE A 113 -7.49 -8.65 10.12
N ALA A 114 -8.33 -9.35 10.87
CA ALA A 114 -8.91 -10.62 10.41
C ALA A 114 -9.91 -10.36 9.28
N VAL A 115 -10.80 -9.38 9.44
CA VAL A 115 -11.74 -8.96 8.39
C VAL A 115 -10.99 -8.46 7.15
N ILE A 116 -9.92 -7.69 7.32
CA ILE A 116 -9.07 -7.24 6.21
C ILE A 116 -8.47 -8.45 5.48
N GLY A 117 -7.94 -9.41 6.23
CA GLY A 117 -7.34 -10.63 5.68
C GLY A 117 -8.34 -11.47 4.89
N GLU A 118 -9.53 -11.70 5.43
CA GLU A 118 -10.62 -12.41 4.75
C GLU A 118 -11.00 -11.75 3.42
N LYS A 119 -11.25 -10.45 3.42
CA LYS A 119 -11.58 -9.70 2.20
C LYS A 119 -10.45 -9.71 1.14
N VAL A 120 -9.20 -9.66 1.57
CA VAL A 120 -8.05 -9.80 0.65
C VAL A 120 -7.99 -11.21 0.07
N HIS A 121 -8.24 -12.22 0.89
CA HIS A 121 -8.27 -13.63 0.44
C HIS A 121 -9.39 -13.88 -0.56
N GLU A 122 -10.59 -13.35 -0.32
CA GLU A 122 -11.69 -13.39 -1.29
C GLU A 122 -11.28 -12.81 -2.65
N LYS A 123 -10.60 -11.66 -2.66
CA LYS A 123 -10.09 -11.06 -3.91
C LYS A 123 -9.00 -11.90 -4.57
N PHE A 124 -8.18 -12.58 -3.80
CA PHE A 124 -7.17 -13.50 -4.31
C PHE A 124 -7.82 -14.67 -5.03
N ASP A 125 -8.81 -15.30 -4.41
CA ASP A 125 -9.53 -16.44 -4.98
C ASP A 125 -10.37 -16.03 -6.19
N GLU A 126 -10.98 -14.86 -6.16
CA GLU A 126 -11.78 -14.32 -7.26
C GLU A 126 -10.96 -14.01 -8.51
N ILE A 127 -9.73 -13.48 -8.34
CA ILE A 127 -8.97 -12.88 -9.45
C ILE A 127 -7.76 -13.71 -9.85
N LEU A 128 -6.91 -14.10 -8.88
CA LEU A 128 -5.63 -14.74 -9.20
C LEU A 128 -5.76 -16.24 -9.44
N VAL A 129 -6.59 -16.93 -8.68
CA VAL A 129 -6.76 -18.38 -8.81
C VAL A 129 -7.29 -18.76 -10.19
N PRO A 130 -8.36 -18.15 -10.72
CA PRO A 130 -8.86 -18.48 -12.06
C PRO A 130 -7.88 -18.13 -13.19
N ALA A 131 -7.01 -17.13 -12.98
CA ALA A 131 -5.97 -16.74 -13.93
C ALA A 131 -4.73 -17.64 -13.90
N GLY A 132 -4.72 -18.69 -13.05
CA GLY A 132 -3.57 -19.57 -12.89
C GLY A 132 -2.40 -18.91 -12.16
N LEU A 133 -2.66 -17.91 -11.31
CA LEU A 133 -1.69 -17.14 -10.53
C LEU A 133 -1.80 -17.41 -9.01
N GLY A 134 -2.45 -18.49 -8.61
CA GLY A 134 -2.66 -18.85 -7.20
C GLY A 134 -1.38 -19.16 -6.40
N ASN A 135 -0.21 -19.18 -7.03
CA ASN A 135 1.08 -19.37 -6.37
C ASN A 135 1.78 -18.03 -5.99
N ILE A 136 1.21 -16.88 -6.34
CA ILE A 136 1.75 -15.57 -5.99
C ILE A 136 1.75 -15.42 -4.47
N LYS A 137 2.89 -14.98 -3.91
CA LYS A 137 3.02 -14.70 -2.47
C LYS A 137 2.58 -13.27 -2.18
N LEU A 138 1.83 -13.08 -1.10
CA LEU A 138 1.46 -11.75 -0.61
C LEU A 138 2.39 -11.33 0.53
N PHE A 139 2.81 -10.06 0.49
CA PHE A 139 3.58 -9.41 1.54
C PHE A 139 2.87 -8.16 2.03
N THR A 140 3.11 -7.83 3.29
CA THR A 140 2.61 -6.63 3.95
C THR A 140 3.71 -5.97 4.78
N GLU A 141 3.60 -4.65 5.00
CA GLU A 141 4.55 -3.84 5.79
C GLU A 141 3.80 -3.06 6.87
N LEU A 142 3.19 -3.77 7.81
CA LEU A 142 2.25 -3.24 8.81
C LEU A 142 2.94 -2.57 10.01
N GLY A 143 4.00 -1.79 9.79
CA GLY A 143 4.81 -1.21 10.86
C GLY A 143 4.01 -0.45 11.91
N ARG A 144 3.19 0.51 11.49
CA ARG A 144 2.35 1.30 12.41
C ARG A 144 1.34 0.43 13.16
N PHE A 145 0.61 -0.41 12.45
CA PHE A 145 -0.40 -1.29 13.04
C PHE A 145 0.19 -2.21 14.12
N MET A 146 1.36 -2.77 13.87
CA MET A 146 2.01 -3.71 14.77
C MET A 146 2.73 -3.04 15.94
N LEU A 147 3.35 -1.88 15.71
CA LEU A 147 4.32 -1.30 16.65
C LEU A 147 3.79 -0.09 17.43
N ALA A 148 2.97 0.76 16.81
CA ALA A 148 2.57 2.01 17.43
C ALA A 148 1.74 1.84 18.73
N PRO A 149 0.88 0.81 18.88
CA PRO A 149 0.19 0.59 20.15
C PRO A 149 1.12 0.20 21.32
N ASN A 150 2.35 -0.22 21.03
CA ASN A 150 3.31 -0.73 21.99
C ASN A 150 4.42 0.26 22.34
N GLY A 151 4.31 1.52 21.89
CA GLY A 151 5.31 2.55 22.13
C GLY A 151 4.70 3.90 22.40
N MET A 152 5.50 4.80 22.99
CA MET A 152 5.12 6.19 23.20
C MET A 152 6.31 7.11 22.97
N LEU A 153 6.06 8.32 22.47
CA LEU A 153 7.02 9.40 22.44
C LEU A 153 6.77 10.31 23.65
N ILE A 154 7.79 10.45 24.49
CA ILE A 154 7.76 11.36 25.64
C ILE A 154 8.56 12.61 25.26
N ALA A 155 7.93 13.78 25.35
CA ALA A 155 8.56 15.07 25.13
C ALA A 155 8.17 16.07 26.21
N LYS A 156 9.08 16.98 26.54
CA LYS A 156 8.85 18.04 27.53
C LYS A 156 8.39 19.30 26.82
N ALA A 157 7.32 19.92 27.32
CA ALA A 157 6.93 21.27 26.95
C ALA A 157 7.94 22.27 27.53
N ILE A 158 8.62 23.03 26.68
CA ILE A 158 9.71 23.95 27.09
C ILE A 158 9.33 25.43 27.01
N ARG A 159 8.32 25.78 26.19
CA ARG A 159 7.83 27.17 26.05
C ARG A 159 6.44 27.20 25.41
N GLU A 160 5.79 28.34 25.60
CA GLU A 160 4.55 28.70 24.89
C GLU A 160 4.82 29.84 23.93
N LYS A 161 4.06 29.90 22.82
CA LYS A 161 4.06 31.02 21.89
C LYS A 161 2.64 31.33 21.49
N HIS A 162 2.25 32.58 21.74
CA HIS A 162 0.91 33.10 21.48
C HIS A 162 0.99 34.06 20.29
N ILE A 163 0.40 33.67 19.16
CA ILE A 163 0.26 34.51 17.96
C ILE A 163 -1.14 34.35 17.40
N TYR A 164 -1.33 34.10 16.09
CA TYR A 164 -2.64 33.80 15.52
C TYR A 164 -3.20 32.42 15.98
N LYS A 165 -2.33 31.57 16.52
CA LYS A 165 -2.64 30.28 17.15
C LYS A 165 -1.76 30.10 18.37
N GLU A 166 -2.20 29.22 19.27
CA GLU A 166 -1.41 28.79 20.41
C GLU A 166 -0.45 27.67 20.01
N TYR A 167 0.80 27.75 20.46
CA TYR A 167 1.83 26.76 20.18
C TYR A 167 2.57 26.38 21.46
N ILE A 168 2.86 25.09 21.57
CA ILE A 168 3.74 24.56 22.61
C ILE A 168 5.03 24.08 21.95
N GLY A 169 6.15 24.66 22.35
CA GLY A 169 7.48 24.22 21.93
C GLY A 169 7.90 23.00 22.75
N LEU A 170 8.37 21.96 22.06
CA LEU A 170 8.83 20.72 22.66
C LEU A 170 10.36 20.61 22.59
N ASP A 171 10.94 19.76 23.43
CA ASP A 171 12.36 19.38 23.39
C ASP A 171 12.66 18.23 22.41
N ALA A 172 11.68 17.84 21.62
CA ALA A 172 11.77 16.84 20.56
C ALA A 172 11.44 17.45 19.18
N CYS A 173 12.12 17.01 18.10
CA CYS A 173 11.90 17.37 16.71
C CYS A 173 11.90 16.12 15.80
#